data_da41c1d5ab795ca0020b8369b8240bb5
#
_entry.id   da41c1d5ab795ca0020b8369b8240bb5
#
_cell.length_a   1.000
_cell.length_b   1.000
_cell.length_c   1.000
_cell.angle_alpha   90.00
_cell.angle_beta   90.00
_cell.angle_gamma   90.00
#
_symmetry.space_group_name_H-M   'P 1'
#
loop_
_entity.id
_entity.type
_entity.pdbx_description
1 polymer ?
#
loop_
_entity_poly.entity_id
_entity_poly.type
_entity_poly.pdbx_seq_one_letter_code
_entity_poly.pdbx_strand_id
1 'polypeptide(L)'
;NIKIILAGMIAPKTHGISYKKKFDNIYPSLAKKYNLNLIPFLLEGVALKPDLNQDDGMHPNEKGTLILSNTLKKNIIKIIKNRKN
;
A
#
# COMPACT_ATOMS: atom_id res chain seq x y z
N ASN A 1 3.10 24.22 -0.36
CA ASN A 1 1.97 23.28 -0.24
C ASN A 1 2.21 22.02 -1.04
N ILE A 2 2.78 21.02 -0.35
CA ILE A 2 3.04 19.73 -0.96
C ILE A 2 1.94 18.77 -0.54
N LYS A 3 1.34 18.09 -1.51
CA LYS A 3 0.39 17.02 -1.24
C LYS A 3 1.14 15.74 -1.02
N ILE A 4 0.80 15.02 0.04
CA ILE A 4 1.46 13.78 0.38
C ILE A 4 0.47 12.63 0.26
N ILE A 5 0.90 11.56 -0.41
CA ILE A 5 0.15 10.31 -0.49
C ILE A 5 0.98 9.26 0.24
N LEU A 6 0.41 8.71 1.29
CA LEU A 6 1.07 7.67 2.07
C LEU A 6 0.72 6.31 1.48
N ALA A 7 1.74 5.54 1.10
CA ALA A 7 1.53 4.18 0.62
C ALA A 7 1.54 3.22 1.80
N GLY A 8 0.39 2.62 2.06
CA GLY A 8 0.23 1.75 3.21
C GLY A 8 0.73 0.34 2.98
N MET A 9 1.04 -0.33 4.07
CA MET A 9 1.46 -1.72 4.09
C MET A 9 0.69 -2.45 5.17
N ILE A 10 0.53 -3.75 5.03
CA ILE A 10 -0.04 -4.61 6.06
C ILE A 10 0.90 -5.76 6.35
N ALA A 11 0.85 -6.24 7.60
CA ALA A 11 1.72 -7.32 8.03
C ALA A 11 1.09 -8.68 7.70
N PRO A 12 1.91 -9.69 7.38
CA PRO A 12 1.40 -11.06 7.24
C PRO A 12 0.98 -11.61 8.59
N LYS A 13 0.09 -12.61 8.57
CA LYS A 13 -0.41 -13.24 9.79
C LYS A 13 0.64 -14.03 10.55
N THR A 14 1.78 -14.32 9.92
CA THR A 14 2.83 -15.17 10.48
C THR A 14 3.45 -14.62 11.76
N HIS A 15 3.33 -13.32 12.00
CA HIS A 15 3.88 -12.68 13.21
C HIS A 15 2.87 -12.55 14.34
N GLY A 16 1.70 -13.17 14.20
CA GLY A 16 0.66 -13.14 15.23
C GLY A 16 -0.37 -12.04 15.00
N ILE A 17 -1.58 -12.28 15.55
CA ILE A 17 -2.73 -11.39 15.35
C ILE A 17 -2.51 -10.03 16.02
N SER A 18 -1.94 -10.02 17.22
CA SER A 18 -1.71 -8.78 17.95
C SER A 18 -0.72 -7.87 17.22
N TYR A 19 0.38 -8.45 16.75
CA TYR A 19 1.37 -7.71 15.96
C TYR A 19 0.73 -7.16 14.68
N LYS A 20 -0.04 -7.99 13.99
CA LYS A 20 -0.69 -7.58 12.74
C LYS A 20 -1.62 -6.40 12.97
N LYS A 21 -2.44 -6.44 14.01
CA LYS A 21 -3.36 -5.33 14.31
C LYS A 21 -2.62 -4.01 14.55
N LYS A 22 -1.56 -4.07 15.33
CA LYS A 22 -0.75 -2.87 15.60
C LYS A 22 -0.08 -2.35 14.35
N PHE A 23 0.52 -3.24 13.57
CA PHE A 23 1.20 -2.86 12.33
C PHE A 23 0.22 -2.28 11.33
N ASP A 24 -0.89 -2.98 11.07
CA ASP A 24 -1.85 -2.57 10.07
C ASP A 24 -2.51 -1.23 10.39
N ASN A 25 -2.50 -0.83 11.66
CA ASN A 25 -3.08 0.43 12.08
C ASN A 25 -2.12 1.62 11.96
N ILE A 26 -0.83 1.38 11.72
CA ILE A 26 0.17 2.45 11.67
C ILE A 26 -0.14 3.46 10.56
N TYR A 27 -0.34 2.96 9.34
CA TYR A 27 -0.53 3.83 8.19
C TYR A 27 -1.85 4.60 8.23
N PRO A 28 -2.99 3.95 8.51
CA PRO A 28 -4.25 4.71 8.68
C PRO A 28 -4.18 5.74 9.79
N SER A 29 -3.53 5.43 10.91
CA SER A 29 -3.39 6.37 12.01
C SER A 29 -2.57 7.60 11.63
N LEU A 30 -1.46 7.38 10.92
CA LEU A 30 -0.62 8.47 10.44
C LEU A 30 -1.35 9.34 9.42
N ALA A 31 -2.07 8.69 8.50
CA ALA A 31 -2.84 9.42 7.49
C ALA A 31 -3.89 10.31 8.14
N LYS A 32 -4.57 9.78 9.16
CA LYS A 32 -5.58 10.55 9.89
C LYS A 32 -4.95 11.69 10.69
N LYS A 33 -3.85 11.39 11.39
CA LYS A 33 -3.17 12.37 12.24
C LYS A 33 -2.69 13.58 11.44
N TYR A 34 -2.13 13.35 10.27
CA TYR A 34 -1.56 14.41 9.46
C TYR A 34 -2.42 14.79 8.26
N ASN A 35 -3.64 14.28 8.21
CA ASN A 35 -4.59 14.56 7.13
C ASN A 35 -3.99 14.27 5.75
N LEU A 36 -3.42 13.08 5.60
CA LEU A 36 -2.79 12.63 4.37
C LEU A 36 -3.72 11.73 3.57
N ASN A 37 -3.52 11.70 2.27
CA ASN A 37 -4.16 10.68 1.44
C ASN A 37 -3.46 9.35 1.66
N LEU A 38 -4.21 8.26 1.62
CA LEU A 38 -3.70 6.93 1.91
C LEU A 38 -4.02 5.98 0.77
N ILE A 39 -3.00 5.23 0.33
CA ILE A 39 -3.21 4.01 -0.44
C ILE A 39 -3.18 2.89 0.60
N PRO A 40 -4.32 2.23 0.88
CA PRO A 40 -4.41 1.31 2.03
C PRO A 40 -3.39 0.19 2.00
N PHE A 41 -3.17 -0.43 0.85
CA PHE A 41 -2.17 -1.49 0.72
C PHE A 41 -1.57 -1.47 -0.68
N LEU A 42 -0.35 -0.98 -0.77
CA LEU A 42 0.34 -0.82 -2.06
C LEU A 42 0.55 -2.15 -2.78
N LEU A 43 0.84 -3.22 -2.05
CA LEU A 43 1.14 -4.52 -2.63
C LEU A 43 -0.10 -5.40 -2.81
N GLU A 44 -1.29 -4.81 -2.78
CA GLU A 44 -2.52 -5.56 -3.02
C GLU A 44 -2.46 -6.30 -4.35
N GLY A 45 -2.76 -7.59 -4.30
CA GLY A 45 -2.73 -8.44 -5.48
C GLY A 45 -1.34 -8.97 -5.84
N VAL A 46 -0.29 -8.53 -5.15
CA VAL A 46 1.10 -8.93 -5.43
C VAL A 46 1.73 -9.66 -4.25
N ALA A 47 1.46 -9.20 -3.04
CA ALA A 47 2.09 -9.75 -1.84
C ALA A 47 1.84 -11.25 -1.71
N LEU A 48 2.86 -11.98 -1.34
CA LEU A 48 2.83 -13.42 -1.09
C LEU A 48 2.49 -14.28 -2.31
N LYS A 49 2.56 -13.73 -3.51
CA LYS A 49 2.35 -14.49 -4.75
C LYS A 49 3.68 -14.79 -5.41
N PRO A 50 4.14 -16.05 -5.40
CA PRO A 50 5.49 -16.39 -5.91
C PRO A 50 5.74 -15.98 -7.35
N ASP A 51 4.73 -16.09 -8.20
CA ASP A 51 4.85 -15.74 -9.62
C ASP A 51 4.91 -14.23 -9.88
N LEU A 52 4.61 -13.41 -8.87
CA LEU A 52 4.63 -11.95 -8.98
C LEU A 52 5.78 -11.32 -8.21
N ASN A 53 6.60 -12.13 -7.54
CA ASN A 53 7.72 -11.64 -6.75
C ASN A 53 9.02 -12.28 -7.20
N GLN A 54 10.13 -11.64 -6.82
CA GLN A 54 11.45 -12.19 -7.03
C GLN A 54 11.68 -13.39 -6.08
N ASP A 55 12.80 -14.07 -6.24
CA ASP A 55 13.11 -15.26 -5.43
C ASP A 55 13.14 -15.00 -3.94
N ASP A 56 13.40 -13.74 -3.53
CA ASP A 56 13.39 -13.36 -2.11
C ASP A 56 11.97 -13.33 -1.51
N GLY A 57 10.95 -13.42 -2.34
CA GLY A 57 9.55 -13.38 -1.89
C GLY A 57 9.10 -12.02 -1.37
N MET A 58 9.93 -10.99 -1.47
CA MET A 58 9.66 -9.68 -0.90
C MET A 58 9.52 -8.58 -1.92
N HIS A 59 10.31 -8.63 -2.98
CA HIS A 59 10.29 -7.57 -3.99
C HIS A 59 9.55 -8.05 -5.23
N PRO A 60 8.62 -7.23 -5.77
CA PRO A 60 7.89 -7.61 -6.98
C PRO A 60 8.85 -7.86 -8.16
N ASN A 61 8.52 -8.86 -8.96
CA ASN A 61 9.19 -9.07 -10.22
C ASN A 61 8.55 -8.17 -11.29
N GLU A 62 8.91 -8.39 -12.56
CA GLU A 62 8.40 -7.57 -13.65
C GLU A 62 6.87 -7.57 -13.72
N LYS A 63 6.25 -8.76 -13.59
CA LYS A 63 4.78 -8.86 -13.60
C LYS A 63 4.15 -8.19 -12.39
N GLY A 64 4.74 -8.39 -11.22
CA GLY A 64 4.27 -7.77 -9.99
C GLY A 64 4.37 -6.25 -10.06
N THR A 65 5.44 -5.74 -10.67
CA THR A 65 5.64 -4.31 -10.84
C THR A 65 4.56 -3.68 -11.73
N LEU A 66 4.10 -4.38 -12.75
CA LEU A 66 3.01 -3.89 -13.59
C LEU A 66 1.72 -3.74 -12.78
N ILE A 67 1.41 -4.72 -11.94
CA ILE A 67 0.23 -4.66 -11.08
C ILE A 67 0.35 -3.52 -10.08
N LEU A 68 1.53 -3.37 -9.48
CA LEU A 68 1.81 -2.30 -8.54
C LEU A 68 1.65 -0.93 -9.20
N SER A 69 2.14 -0.77 -10.40
CA SER A 69 1.98 0.47 -11.16
C SER A 69 0.52 0.81 -11.41
N ASN A 70 -0.29 -0.20 -11.72
CA ASN A 70 -1.73 -0.03 -11.89
C ASN A 70 -2.42 0.41 -10.61
N THR A 71 -2.03 -0.18 -9.48
CA THR A 71 -2.56 0.20 -8.17
C THR A 71 -2.26 1.65 -7.85
N LEU A 72 -1.02 2.07 -8.07
CA LEU A 72 -0.62 3.46 -7.90
C LEU A 72 -1.43 4.39 -8.81
N LYS A 73 -1.52 4.04 -10.07
CA LYS A 73 -2.24 4.86 -11.06
C LYS A 73 -3.70 5.07 -10.66
N LYS A 74 -4.39 4.00 -10.30
CA LYS A 74 -5.80 4.08 -9.91
C LYS A 74 -5.99 4.97 -8.68
N ASN A 75 -5.15 4.80 -7.68
CA ASN A 75 -5.25 5.58 -6.44
C ASN A 75 -4.91 7.04 -6.67
N ILE A 76 -3.89 7.33 -7.46
CA ILE A 76 -3.49 8.71 -7.76
C ILE A 76 -4.59 9.42 -8.53
N ILE A 77 -5.17 8.78 -9.54
CA ILE A 77 -6.27 9.35 -10.31
C ILE A 77 -7.45 9.65 -9.41
N LYS A 78 -7.82 8.71 -8.53
CA LYS A 78 -8.93 8.88 -7.60
C LYS A 78 -8.68 10.07 -6.66
N ILE A 79 -7.48 10.20 -6.13
CA ILE A 79 -7.11 11.30 -5.24
C ILE A 79 -7.18 12.64 -5.97
N ILE A 80 -6.67 12.69 -7.19
CA ILE A 80 -6.71 13.92 -8.00
C ILE A 80 -8.14 14.33 -8.29
N LYS A 81 -9.00 13.37 -8.65
CA LYS A 81 -10.41 13.67 -8.94
C LYS A 81 -11.17 14.17 -7.73
N ASN A 82 -10.81 13.73 -6.54
CA ASN A 82 -11.46 14.11 -5.30
C ASN A 82 -10.88 15.40 -4.71
N ARG A 83 -9.93 16.01 -5.38
CA ARG A 83 -9.25 17.23 -4.95
C ARG A 83 -9.97 18.46 -5.48
N LYS A 84 -11.18 18.61 -5.18
CA LYS A 84 -11.92 19.72 -5.81
C LYS A 84 -11.81 21.03 -5.09
N ASN A 85 -11.17 21.09 -4.02
CA ASN A 85 -11.17 22.34 -3.26
C ASN A 85 -9.80 22.93 -3.22
#